data_f527cdcc8c3e9ab6597adc75791773ad
#
_entry.id   f527cdcc8c3e9ab6597adc75791773ad
#
_cell.length_a   1.000
_cell.length_b   1.000
_cell.length_c   1.000
_cell.angle_alpha   90.00
_cell.angle_beta   90.00
_cell.angle_gamma   90.00
#
_symmetry.space_group_name_H-M   'P 1'
#
loop_
_entity.id
_entity.type
_entity.pdbx_description
1 polymer ?
#
loop_
_entity_poly.entity_id
_entity_poly.type
_entity_poly.pdbx_seq_one_letter_code
_entity_poly.pdbx_strand_id
1 'polypeptide(L)'
;LVNGAEGIAVGMSTSIPPHNLGEVIDAVTAYIDNPAITAAELMEHMPGPDFPTGGIIANKSDLPEIYESGTGKIKLRGRFEVELGKRKADKDKLVITEIPYTMIGAGINKFLVDVADLVESKKLTDVVDISNQSSKEGIRIVLELKKGADVENLTNMLYKKTRLEDTFGVNMLAVADGRPETLSLKQIIEHHVEFQFEVCTRKHRNLLTRELDKKEVQEGLMKAVDVIDLIIEILRGSRNQQQVKDCLTMGITEGIRFKSEASRKQAQDLMFTQRQAQAILEMRLYKLI
;
A
#
# COMPACT_ATOMS: atom_id res chain seq x y z
N LEU A 1 1.85 -0.81 6.90
CA LEU A 1 2.75 0.12 7.58
C LEU A 1 2.22 1.57 7.55
N VAL A 2 1.92 2.14 6.38
CA VAL A 2 1.56 3.57 6.25
C VAL A 2 0.40 3.98 7.15
N ASN A 3 -0.75 3.29 7.05
CA ASN A 3 -1.95 3.65 7.83
C ASN A 3 -1.97 3.01 9.22
N GLY A 4 -1.00 2.16 9.54
CA GLY A 4 -1.09 1.28 10.70
C GLY A 4 -2.19 0.22 10.56
N ALA A 5 -2.32 -0.63 11.56
CA ALA A 5 -3.41 -1.60 11.67
C ALA A 5 -3.69 -1.90 13.14
N GLU A 6 -4.96 -1.94 13.51
CA GLU A 6 -5.40 -2.35 14.83
C GLU A 6 -6.58 -3.31 14.70
N GLY A 7 -6.49 -4.45 15.36
CA GLY A 7 -7.54 -5.46 15.29
C GLY A 7 -7.44 -6.46 16.41
N ILE A 8 -8.60 -6.87 16.90
CA ILE A 8 -8.72 -7.85 17.99
C ILE A 8 -9.53 -9.03 17.48
N ALA A 9 -8.94 -10.22 17.54
CA ALA A 9 -9.59 -11.49 17.23
C ALA A 9 -9.55 -12.42 18.45
N VAL A 10 -10.23 -13.57 18.37
CA VAL A 10 -10.15 -14.56 19.43
C VAL A 10 -8.77 -15.20 19.44
N GLY A 11 -8.05 -15.04 20.54
CA GLY A 11 -6.73 -15.63 20.75
C GLY A 11 -5.56 -14.85 20.12
N MET A 12 -5.81 -13.75 19.38
CA MET A 12 -4.74 -12.93 18.79
C MET A 12 -5.18 -11.49 18.58
N SER A 13 -4.22 -10.57 18.54
CA SER A 13 -4.47 -9.16 18.23
C SER A 13 -3.32 -8.61 17.39
N THR A 14 -3.60 -7.64 16.54
CA THR A 14 -2.60 -6.87 15.82
C THR A 14 -2.65 -5.41 16.24
N SER A 15 -1.50 -4.78 16.34
CA SER A 15 -1.35 -3.35 16.62
C SER A 15 -0.07 -2.86 15.95
N ILE A 16 -0.21 -2.40 14.72
CA ILE A 16 0.90 -1.90 13.90
C ILE A 16 0.80 -0.38 13.87
N PRO A 17 1.82 0.36 14.31
CA PRO A 17 1.79 1.82 14.27
C PRO A 17 1.83 2.34 12.84
N PRO A 18 1.23 3.52 12.57
CA PRO A 18 1.33 4.18 11.26
C PRO A 18 2.73 4.77 11.05
N HIS A 19 3.12 4.92 9.76
CA HIS A 19 4.41 5.47 9.36
C HIS A 19 4.25 6.45 8.20
N ASN A 20 5.22 7.33 8.02
CA ASN A 20 5.25 8.27 6.92
C ASN A 20 5.40 7.54 5.58
N LEU A 21 4.55 7.91 4.59
CA LEU A 21 4.55 7.27 3.29
C LEU A 21 5.88 7.41 2.54
N GLY A 22 6.50 8.59 2.59
CA GLY A 22 7.80 8.84 1.95
C GLY A 22 8.88 7.94 2.54
N GLU A 23 8.98 7.90 3.86
CA GLU A 23 9.95 7.07 4.58
C GLU A 23 9.75 5.57 4.31
N VAL A 24 8.48 5.11 4.23
CA VAL A 24 8.19 3.71 3.88
C VAL A 24 8.62 3.38 2.45
N ILE A 25 8.42 4.31 1.49
CA ILE A 25 8.87 4.13 0.11
C ILE A 25 10.39 4.07 0.05
N ASP A 26 11.09 4.95 0.76
CA ASP A 26 12.54 4.97 0.81
C ASP A 26 13.10 3.68 1.41
N ALA A 27 12.49 3.17 2.51
CA ALA A 27 12.86 1.90 3.12
C ALA A 27 12.62 0.70 2.17
N VAL A 28 11.50 0.67 1.44
CA VAL A 28 11.20 -0.36 0.45
C VAL A 28 12.22 -0.30 -0.70
N THR A 29 12.56 0.89 -1.17
CA THR A 29 13.56 1.07 -2.23
C THR A 29 14.94 0.58 -1.78
N ALA A 30 15.35 0.95 -0.57
CA ALA A 30 16.62 0.48 0.01
C ALA A 30 16.67 -1.05 0.14
N TYR A 31 15.55 -1.68 0.51
CA TYR A 31 15.46 -3.14 0.55
C TYR A 31 15.57 -3.78 -0.86
N ILE A 32 14.93 -3.19 -1.87
CA ILE A 32 15.03 -3.69 -3.28
C ILE A 32 16.48 -3.62 -3.77
N ASP A 33 17.18 -2.52 -3.45
CA ASP A 33 18.58 -2.32 -3.86
C ASP A 33 19.54 -3.24 -3.07
N ASN A 34 19.25 -3.53 -1.81
CA ASN A 34 20.03 -4.41 -0.94
C ASN A 34 19.13 -5.31 -0.07
N PRO A 35 18.75 -6.51 -0.53
CA PRO A 35 17.92 -7.43 0.27
C PRO A 35 18.58 -7.91 1.58
N ALA A 36 19.91 -7.76 1.71
CA ALA A 36 20.62 -8.09 2.95
C ALA A 36 20.57 -6.99 4.01
N ILE A 37 19.94 -5.83 3.71
CA ILE A 37 19.81 -4.68 4.63
C ILE A 37 19.27 -5.12 5.99
N THR A 38 19.85 -4.59 7.06
CA THR A 38 19.42 -4.86 8.44
C THR A 38 18.27 -3.96 8.87
N ALA A 39 17.58 -4.30 9.98
CA ALA A 39 16.54 -3.44 10.54
C ALA A 39 17.10 -2.08 10.97
N ALA A 40 18.32 -2.03 11.48
CA ALA A 40 18.98 -0.78 11.88
C ALA A 40 19.26 0.15 10.68
N GLU A 41 19.71 -0.41 9.54
CA GLU A 41 19.91 0.35 8.29
C GLU A 41 18.57 0.79 7.69
N LEU A 42 17.51 -0.02 7.76
CA LEU A 42 16.16 0.40 7.35
C LEU A 42 15.66 1.59 8.18
N MET A 43 16.03 1.68 9.45
CA MET A 43 15.68 2.81 10.32
C MET A 43 16.40 4.11 9.97
N GLU A 44 17.43 4.10 9.15
CA GLU A 44 18.02 5.33 8.58
C GLU A 44 17.03 5.99 7.61
N HIS A 45 16.21 5.21 6.91
CA HIS A 45 15.16 5.66 6.01
C HIS A 45 13.80 5.86 6.70
N MET A 46 13.50 5.04 7.72
CA MET A 46 12.25 5.05 8.45
C MET A 46 12.54 5.07 9.97
N PRO A 47 12.83 6.25 10.55
CA PRO A 47 13.37 6.38 11.92
C PRO A 47 12.35 6.06 13.02
N GLY A 48 11.06 5.96 12.70
CA GLY A 48 10.03 5.64 13.67
C GLY A 48 8.61 5.81 13.15
N PRO A 49 7.60 5.48 13.97
CA PRO A 49 6.21 5.72 13.65
C PRO A 49 5.87 7.20 13.49
N ASP A 50 4.92 7.49 12.62
CA ASP A 50 4.37 8.81 12.37
C ASP A 50 2.86 8.80 12.65
N PHE A 51 2.49 9.26 13.84
CA PHE A 51 1.10 9.26 14.30
C PHE A 51 0.35 10.50 13.80
N PRO A 52 -0.90 10.39 13.33
CA PRO A 52 -1.68 11.51 12.81
C PRO A 52 -2.00 12.59 13.86
N THR A 53 -1.86 12.27 15.15
CA THR A 53 -2.02 13.21 16.27
C THR A 53 -0.72 13.89 16.70
N GLY A 54 0.39 13.57 16.03
CA GLY A 54 1.71 13.99 16.43
C GLY A 54 2.18 13.29 17.72
N GLY A 55 2.93 14.02 18.52
CA GLY A 55 3.50 13.55 19.78
C GLY A 55 4.99 13.23 19.67
N ILE A 56 5.58 12.95 20.82
CA ILE A 56 7.01 12.68 20.98
C ILE A 56 7.19 11.24 21.47
N ILE A 57 8.06 10.47 20.83
CA ILE A 57 8.45 9.14 21.30
C ILE A 57 9.50 9.30 22.40
N ALA A 58 9.14 8.97 23.63
CA ALA A 58 10.00 9.16 24.80
C ALA A 58 11.09 8.08 24.94
N ASN A 59 10.86 6.88 24.39
CA ASN A 59 11.79 5.75 24.46
C ASN A 59 12.32 5.36 23.07
N LYS A 60 12.86 6.33 22.34
CA LYS A 60 13.38 6.10 20.97
C LYS A 60 14.47 5.00 20.93
N SER A 61 15.23 4.81 22.01
CA SER A 61 16.25 3.76 22.13
C SER A 61 15.71 2.34 21.99
N ASP A 62 14.43 2.13 22.26
CA ASP A 62 13.81 0.79 22.24
C ASP A 62 13.27 0.43 20.84
N LEU A 63 13.17 1.41 19.93
CA LEU A 63 12.62 1.20 18.58
C LEU A 63 13.37 0.14 17.76
N PRO A 64 14.71 0.06 17.76
CA PRO A 64 15.44 -0.97 17.02
C PRO A 64 15.02 -2.39 17.44
N GLU A 65 14.90 -2.64 18.74
CA GLU A 65 14.46 -3.95 19.25
C GLU A 65 12.99 -4.25 18.89
N ILE A 66 12.12 -3.22 18.94
CA ILE A 66 10.71 -3.34 18.55
C ILE A 66 10.59 -3.69 17.07
N TYR A 67 11.36 -3.06 16.21
CA TYR A 67 11.32 -3.33 14.77
C TYR A 67 11.97 -4.66 14.38
N GLU A 68 12.93 -5.12 15.15
CA GLU A 68 13.53 -6.44 14.96
C GLU A 68 12.62 -7.57 15.44
N SER A 69 11.99 -7.42 16.62
CA SER A 69 11.12 -8.44 17.20
C SER A 69 9.67 -8.40 16.71
N GLY A 70 9.22 -7.27 16.17
CA GLY A 70 7.82 -7.03 15.81
C GLY A 70 6.90 -6.77 17.01
N THR A 71 7.43 -6.70 18.25
CA THR A 71 6.66 -6.49 19.47
C THR A 71 7.33 -5.49 20.40
N GLY A 72 6.54 -4.76 21.17
CA GLY A 72 7.10 -3.87 22.19
C GLY A 72 6.14 -2.79 22.63
N LYS A 73 6.69 -1.79 23.32
CA LYS A 73 5.92 -0.69 23.88
C LYS A 73 6.56 0.64 23.51
N ILE A 74 5.82 1.50 22.84
CA ILE A 74 6.25 2.86 22.50
C ILE A 74 5.60 3.83 23.47
N LYS A 75 6.40 4.63 24.16
CA LYS A 75 5.90 5.68 25.05
C LYS A 75 5.73 6.97 24.27
N LEU A 76 4.47 7.42 24.17
CA LEU A 76 4.09 8.63 23.46
C LEU A 76 3.80 9.74 24.47
N ARG A 77 4.39 10.92 24.26
CA ARG A 77 4.11 12.15 25.00
C ARG A 77 3.42 13.15 24.10
N GLY A 78 2.42 13.85 24.65
CA GLY A 78 1.87 15.02 24.01
C GLY A 78 2.89 16.15 23.95
N ARG A 79 2.76 17.01 22.94
CA ARG A 79 3.55 18.23 22.79
C ARG A 79 2.76 19.43 23.25
N PHE A 80 3.44 20.37 23.85
CA PHE A 80 2.85 21.61 24.32
C PHE A 80 3.72 22.82 23.97
N GLU A 81 3.09 23.97 23.99
CA GLU A 81 3.72 25.28 23.81
C GLU A 81 3.27 26.22 24.95
N VAL A 82 4.12 27.15 25.34
CA VAL A 82 3.79 28.15 26.38
C VAL A 82 3.49 29.46 25.68
N GLU A 83 2.24 29.90 25.78
CA GLU A 83 1.83 31.24 25.34
C GLU A 83 1.89 32.20 26.53
N LEU A 84 2.80 33.18 26.49
CA LEU A 84 2.91 34.22 27.50
C LEU A 84 1.82 35.27 27.34
N GLY A 85 1.27 35.71 28.46
CA GLY A 85 0.28 36.80 28.48
C GLY A 85 0.84 38.08 27.89
N LYS A 86 0.12 38.67 26.93
CA LYS A 86 0.55 39.89 26.22
C LYS A 86 0.45 41.15 27.09
N ARG A 87 -0.40 41.17 28.12
CA ARG A 87 -0.62 42.30 29.06
C ARG A 87 -0.37 41.83 30.48
N LYS A 88 -0.09 42.79 31.38
CA LYS A 88 0.12 42.51 32.81
C LYS A 88 -1.05 41.76 33.49
N ALA A 89 -2.26 41.86 32.94
CA ALA A 89 -3.48 41.20 33.42
C ALA A 89 -3.72 39.85 32.80
N ASP A 90 -3.09 39.53 31.66
CA ASP A 90 -3.27 38.28 30.96
C ASP A 90 -2.52 37.17 31.68
N LYS A 91 -3.14 36.00 31.73
CA LYS A 91 -2.51 34.78 32.29
C LYS A 91 -1.67 34.10 31.22
N ASP A 92 -0.59 33.47 31.65
CA ASP A 92 0.17 32.54 30.80
C ASP A 92 -0.66 31.28 30.53
N LYS A 93 -0.47 30.68 29.38
CA LYS A 93 -1.20 29.48 28.94
C LYS A 93 -0.25 28.38 28.56
N LEU A 94 -0.52 27.17 29.01
CA LEU A 94 0.06 25.97 28.48
C LEU A 94 -0.90 25.40 27.43
N VAL A 95 -0.47 25.37 26.18
CA VAL A 95 -1.27 24.91 25.04
C VAL A 95 -0.75 23.59 24.58
N ILE A 96 -1.56 22.54 24.69
CA ILE A 96 -1.25 21.21 24.14
C ILE A 96 -1.67 21.21 22.67
N THR A 97 -0.69 21.01 21.80
CA THR A 97 -0.86 21.04 20.33
C THR A 97 -0.86 19.63 19.73
N GLU A 98 -0.27 18.66 20.40
CA GLU A 98 -0.22 17.26 19.96
C GLU A 98 -0.49 16.35 21.16
N ILE A 99 -1.18 15.25 20.93
CA ILE A 99 -1.56 14.27 21.96
C ILE A 99 -1.13 12.85 21.58
N PRO A 100 -0.91 11.95 22.55
CA PRO A 100 -0.74 10.54 22.26
C PRO A 100 -1.89 9.98 21.43
N TYR A 101 -1.58 9.16 20.44
CA TYR A 101 -2.58 8.56 19.54
C TYR A 101 -3.66 7.79 20.32
N THR A 102 -3.30 7.19 21.45
CA THR A 102 -4.22 6.47 22.35
C THR A 102 -5.24 7.38 23.08
N MET A 103 -5.07 8.71 22.97
CA MET A 103 -5.97 9.71 23.57
C MET A 103 -7.11 10.16 22.64
N ILE A 104 -7.20 9.68 21.42
CA ILE A 104 -8.24 10.08 20.45
C ILE A 104 -9.66 9.77 20.98
N GLY A 105 -10.62 10.61 20.60
CA GLY A 105 -12.03 10.43 20.94
C GLY A 105 -12.35 10.70 22.41
N ALA A 106 -12.87 9.71 23.12
CA ALA A 106 -13.23 9.84 24.53
C ALA A 106 -12.05 10.12 25.47
N GLY A 107 -10.81 9.85 25.00
CA GLY A 107 -9.59 10.08 25.79
C GLY A 107 -9.34 11.55 26.09
N ILE A 108 -9.68 12.48 25.19
CA ILE A 108 -9.54 13.91 25.42
C ILE A 108 -10.46 14.36 26.57
N ASN A 109 -11.72 13.94 26.55
CA ASN A 109 -12.67 14.30 27.61
C ASN A 109 -12.23 13.72 28.97
N LYS A 110 -11.75 12.48 28.96
CA LYS A 110 -11.20 11.89 30.18
C LYS A 110 -9.97 12.66 30.69
N PHE A 111 -9.08 13.08 29.82
CA PHE A 111 -7.93 13.92 30.17
C PHE A 111 -8.36 15.23 30.83
N LEU A 112 -9.39 15.91 30.30
CA LEU A 112 -9.92 17.16 30.89
C LEU A 112 -10.43 16.90 32.31
N VAL A 113 -11.17 15.81 32.51
CA VAL A 113 -11.68 15.42 33.84
C VAL A 113 -10.51 15.09 34.79
N ASP A 114 -9.54 14.27 34.34
CA ASP A 114 -8.38 13.88 35.15
C ASP A 114 -7.58 15.13 35.60
N VAL A 115 -7.44 16.15 34.73
CA VAL A 115 -6.77 17.42 35.10
C VAL A 115 -7.61 18.22 36.09
N ALA A 116 -8.94 18.30 35.90
CA ALA A 116 -9.83 18.99 36.82
C ALA A 116 -9.75 18.35 38.24
N ASP A 117 -9.80 17.02 38.31
CA ASP A 117 -9.67 16.27 39.58
C ASP A 117 -8.30 16.53 40.27
N LEU A 118 -7.22 16.67 39.47
CA LEU A 118 -5.90 17.01 40.00
C LEU A 118 -5.84 18.45 40.55
N VAL A 119 -6.58 19.39 39.95
CA VAL A 119 -6.71 20.76 40.45
C VAL A 119 -7.53 20.82 41.74
N GLU A 120 -8.69 20.13 41.78
CA GLU A 120 -9.57 20.05 42.95
C GLU A 120 -8.88 19.38 44.13
N SER A 121 -8.11 18.32 43.89
CA SER A 121 -7.30 17.62 44.89
C SER A 121 -6.05 18.39 45.31
N LYS A 122 -5.84 19.61 44.82
CA LYS A 122 -4.67 20.48 45.11
C LYS A 122 -3.34 19.86 44.72
N LYS A 123 -3.30 18.89 43.83
CA LYS A 123 -2.06 18.33 43.29
C LYS A 123 -1.50 19.15 42.15
N LEU A 124 -2.35 19.84 41.39
CA LEU A 124 -1.98 20.85 40.40
C LEU A 124 -2.47 22.21 40.86
N THR A 125 -1.62 22.95 41.58
CA THR A 125 -1.97 24.25 42.15
C THR A 125 -1.84 25.40 41.15
N ASP A 126 -1.09 25.23 40.08
CA ASP A 126 -0.72 26.30 39.15
C ASP A 126 -1.68 26.43 37.98
N VAL A 127 -2.63 25.51 37.80
CA VAL A 127 -3.68 25.58 36.80
C VAL A 127 -4.91 26.28 37.39
N VAL A 128 -5.47 27.23 36.62
CA VAL A 128 -6.66 27.97 37.01
C VAL A 128 -7.90 27.46 36.28
N ASP A 129 -7.73 27.14 34.99
CA ASP A 129 -8.81 26.68 34.13
C ASP A 129 -8.25 25.79 33.02
N ILE A 130 -9.10 24.90 32.49
CA ILE A 130 -8.79 24.04 31.35
C ILE A 130 -9.93 24.05 30.35
N SER A 131 -9.61 24.22 29.08
CA SER A 131 -10.59 24.23 27.97
C SER A 131 -10.08 23.50 26.75
N ASN A 132 -10.99 22.81 26.05
CA ASN A 132 -10.71 22.23 24.75
C ASN A 132 -11.15 23.22 23.65
N GLN A 133 -10.19 23.75 22.93
CA GLN A 133 -10.36 24.69 21.81
C GLN A 133 -9.98 24.03 20.47
N SER A 134 -9.89 22.69 20.42
CA SER A 134 -9.56 21.97 19.20
C SER A 134 -10.59 22.23 18.10
N SER A 135 -10.12 22.38 16.88
CA SER A 135 -10.93 22.70 15.70
C SER A 135 -10.47 21.92 14.48
N LYS A 136 -10.95 22.28 13.30
CA LYS A 136 -10.47 21.74 12.01
C LYS A 136 -8.99 22.05 11.75
N GLU A 137 -8.44 23.05 12.41
CA GLU A 137 -7.05 23.48 12.28
C GLU A 137 -6.09 22.61 13.11
N GLY A 138 -6.62 21.79 14.03
CA GLY A 138 -5.81 20.87 14.84
C GLY A 138 -6.25 20.81 16.30
N ILE A 139 -5.44 20.09 17.07
CA ILE A 139 -5.61 19.92 18.52
C ILE A 139 -5.14 21.17 19.23
N ARG A 140 -6.00 21.71 20.11
CA ARG A 140 -5.69 22.84 20.96
C ARG A 140 -6.39 22.69 22.30
N ILE A 141 -5.68 22.18 23.31
CA ILE A 141 -6.16 22.10 24.68
C ILE A 141 -5.39 23.13 25.49
N VAL A 142 -6.11 24.05 26.10
CA VAL A 142 -5.53 25.22 26.79
C VAL A 142 -5.70 25.07 28.29
N LEU A 143 -4.59 25.16 29.03
CA LEU A 143 -4.54 25.27 30.48
C LEU A 143 -4.13 26.72 30.83
N GLU A 144 -4.99 27.47 31.51
CA GLU A 144 -4.65 28.77 32.03
C GLU A 144 -3.84 28.64 33.30
N LEU A 145 -2.69 29.31 33.37
CA LEU A 145 -1.75 29.21 34.49
C LEU A 145 -1.87 30.38 35.44
N LYS A 146 -1.54 30.14 36.69
CA LYS A 146 -1.27 31.22 37.65
C LYS A 146 0.01 31.94 37.28
N LYS A 147 0.09 33.18 37.68
CA LYS A 147 1.30 33.98 37.46
C LYS A 147 2.48 33.41 38.18
N GLY A 148 3.59 33.16 37.45
CA GLY A 148 4.80 32.56 38.01
C GLY A 148 4.71 31.03 38.22
N ALA A 149 3.80 30.37 37.50
CA ALA A 149 3.69 28.90 37.53
C ALA A 149 4.98 28.24 37.08
N ASP A 150 5.36 27.15 37.75
CA ASP A 150 6.47 26.30 37.38
C ASP A 150 6.02 25.31 36.27
N VAL A 151 6.26 25.72 35.02
CA VAL A 151 5.84 24.95 33.84
C VAL A 151 6.49 23.58 33.75
N GLU A 152 7.76 23.46 34.18
CA GLU A 152 8.49 22.20 34.12
C GLU A 152 7.92 21.17 35.13
N ASN A 153 7.65 21.61 36.34
CA ASN A 153 7.03 20.73 37.35
C ASN A 153 5.59 20.38 36.95
N LEU A 154 4.83 21.35 36.42
CA LEU A 154 3.48 21.14 35.93
C LEU A 154 3.43 20.07 34.82
N THR A 155 4.28 20.19 33.81
CA THR A 155 4.32 19.24 32.68
C THR A 155 4.75 17.85 33.12
N ASN A 156 5.74 17.76 34.03
CA ASN A 156 6.15 16.49 34.60
C ASN A 156 5.01 15.81 35.40
N MET A 157 4.20 16.59 36.10
CA MET A 157 3.00 16.09 36.79
C MET A 157 1.93 15.60 35.83
N LEU A 158 1.69 16.37 34.74
CA LEU A 158 0.73 15.95 33.68
C LEU A 158 1.15 14.63 33.04
N TYR A 159 2.42 14.47 32.67
CA TYR A 159 2.93 13.22 32.11
C TYR A 159 2.80 12.04 33.10
N LYS A 160 3.06 12.24 34.39
CA LYS A 160 3.00 11.16 35.40
C LYS A 160 1.59 10.78 35.83
N LYS A 161 0.64 11.71 35.80
CA LYS A 161 -0.69 11.56 36.41
C LYS A 161 -1.84 11.52 35.44
N THR A 162 -1.60 11.83 34.18
CA THR A 162 -2.62 11.82 33.12
C THR A 162 -2.15 11.03 31.92
N ARG A 163 -3.03 10.86 30.95
CA ARG A 163 -2.72 10.19 29.67
C ARG A 163 -1.94 11.06 28.68
N LEU A 164 -1.43 12.22 29.10
CA LEU A 164 -0.56 13.04 28.25
C LEU A 164 0.77 12.31 27.95
N GLU A 165 1.20 11.37 28.78
CA GLU A 165 2.12 10.30 28.43
C GLU A 165 1.33 8.97 28.46
N ASP A 166 1.33 8.25 27.38
CA ASP A 166 0.64 6.96 27.29
C ASP A 166 1.47 5.96 26.46
N THR A 167 1.15 4.69 26.59
CA THR A 167 1.89 3.61 25.95
C THR A 167 1.10 3.03 24.80
N PHE A 168 1.69 3.03 23.60
CA PHE A 168 1.21 2.29 22.45
C PHE A 168 1.87 0.91 22.43
N GLY A 169 1.06 -0.15 22.54
CA GLY A 169 1.55 -1.53 22.44
C GLY A 169 1.72 -1.92 21.00
N VAL A 170 2.94 -2.25 20.59
CA VAL A 170 3.24 -2.74 19.25
C VAL A 170 3.13 -4.26 19.22
N ASN A 171 2.40 -4.78 18.27
CA ASN A 171 2.33 -6.19 17.91
C ASN A 171 2.10 -6.29 16.38
N MET A 172 3.18 -6.48 15.63
CA MET A 172 3.15 -6.56 14.18
C MET A 172 2.73 -7.95 13.70
N LEU A 173 1.59 -8.42 14.22
CA LEU A 173 0.99 -9.67 13.80
C LEU A 173 0.28 -9.48 12.45
N ALA A 174 0.68 -10.28 11.48
CA ALA A 174 0.06 -10.31 10.15
C ALA A 174 -0.15 -11.75 9.68
N VAL A 175 -0.94 -11.93 8.63
CA VAL A 175 -1.09 -13.23 7.98
C VAL A 175 -0.09 -13.29 6.83
N ALA A 176 0.95 -14.10 7.01
CA ALA A 176 1.94 -14.41 5.99
C ALA A 176 1.77 -15.88 5.56
N ASP A 177 1.69 -16.13 4.25
CA ASP A 177 1.52 -17.48 3.69
C ASP A 177 0.37 -18.30 4.30
N GLY A 178 -0.72 -17.59 4.65
CA GLY A 178 -1.93 -18.19 5.24
C GLY A 178 -1.80 -18.51 6.73
N ARG A 179 -0.75 -18.07 7.43
CA ARG A 179 -0.53 -18.27 8.86
C ARG A 179 -0.36 -16.93 9.57
N PRO A 180 -0.90 -16.78 10.79
CA PRO A 180 -0.64 -15.61 11.61
C PRO A 180 0.78 -15.70 12.19
N GLU A 181 1.57 -14.68 11.92
CA GLU A 181 2.96 -14.56 12.40
C GLU A 181 3.24 -13.13 12.86
N THR A 182 4.05 -13.00 13.90
CA THR A 182 4.58 -11.70 14.31
C THR A 182 5.83 -11.42 13.47
N LEU A 183 5.78 -10.38 12.68
CA LEU A 183 6.80 -10.05 11.70
C LEU A 183 7.67 -8.89 12.16
N SER A 184 8.96 -8.94 11.87
CA SER A 184 9.83 -7.79 11.98
C SER A 184 9.50 -6.75 10.90
N LEU A 185 9.99 -5.52 11.06
CA LEU A 185 9.85 -4.48 10.04
C LEU A 185 10.39 -4.94 8.69
N LYS A 186 11.57 -5.55 8.67
CA LYS A 186 12.19 -6.09 7.46
C LYS A 186 11.31 -7.15 6.80
N GLN A 187 10.79 -8.11 7.57
CA GLN A 187 9.94 -9.18 7.03
C GLN A 187 8.65 -8.63 6.41
N ILE A 188 8.04 -7.59 6.99
CA ILE A 188 6.86 -6.94 6.41
C ILE A 188 7.19 -6.34 5.04
N ILE A 189 8.33 -5.66 4.91
CA ILE A 189 8.80 -5.08 3.65
C ILE A 189 9.11 -6.19 2.64
N GLU A 190 9.79 -7.26 3.06
CA GLU A 190 10.12 -8.43 2.25
C GLU A 190 8.88 -9.07 1.63
N HIS A 191 7.89 -9.46 2.45
CA HIS A 191 6.64 -10.03 1.96
C HIS A 191 5.89 -9.08 1.01
N HIS A 192 5.93 -7.77 1.27
CA HIS A 192 5.32 -6.79 0.36
C HIS A 192 6.02 -6.78 -1.00
N VAL A 193 7.35 -6.73 -1.02
CA VAL A 193 8.15 -6.70 -2.26
C VAL A 193 7.97 -7.99 -3.05
N GLU A 194 8.01 -9.15 -2.40
CA GLU A 194 7.77 -10.45 -3.03
C GLU A 194 6.39 -10.52 -3.69
N PHE A 195 5.36 -10.09 -2.97
CA PHE A 195 3.99 -10.02 -3.50
C PHE A 195 3.89 -9.08 -4.71
N GLN A 196 4.50 -7.90 -4.64
CA GLN A 196 4.52 -6.95 -5.76
C GLN A 196 5.24 -7.54 -6.97
N PHE A 197 6.35 -8.24 -6.77
CA PHE A 197 7.08 -8.92 -7.83
C PHE A 197 6.25 -10.01 -8.50
N GLU A 198 5.55 -10.84 -7.70
CA GLU A 198 4.64 -11.87 -8.22
C GLU A 198 3.53 -11.26 -9.07
N VAL A 199 2.85 -10.22 -8.55
CA VAL A 199 1.74 -9.55 -9.25
C VAL A 199 2.22 -8.91 -10.55
N CYS A 200 3.35 -8.19 -10.53
CA CYS A 200 3.95 -7.60 -11.71
C CYS A 200 4.35 -8.66 -12.75
N THR A 201 4.95 -9.74 -12.31
CA THR A 201 5.33 -10.86 -13.19
C THR A 201 4.10 -11.47 -13.86
N ARG A 202 3.05 -11.73 -13.11
CA ARG A 202 1.77 -12.27 -13.62
C ARG A 202 1.13 -11.32 -14.63
N LYS A 203 1.11 -10.02 -14.32
CA LYS A 203 0.60 -8.98 -15.23
C LYS A 203 1.35 -8.99 -16.56
N HIS A 204 2.69 -8.95 -16.51
CA HIS A 204 3.50 -8.89 -17.73
C HIS A 204 3.47 -10.19 -18.53
N ARG A 205 3.36 -11.35 -17.89
CA ARG A 205 3.12 -12.62 -18.60
C ARG A 205 1.82 -12.59 -19.38
N ASN A 206 0.73 -12.12 -18.77
CA ASN A 206 -0.56 -12.01 -19.46
C ASN A 206 -0.51 -11.02 -20.64
N LEU A 207 0.17 -9.88 -20.46
CA LEU A 207 0.37 -8.93 -21.54
C LEU A 207 1.19 -9.53 -22.67
N LEU A 208 2.31 -10.18 -22.36
CA LEU A 208 3.15 -10.86 -23.34
C LEU A 208 2.37 -11.90 -24.14
N THR A 209 1.60 -12.76 -23.47
CA THR A 209 0.76 -13.77 -24.15
C THR A 209 -0.19 -13.11 -25.13
N ARG A 210 -0.88 -12.04 -24.73
CA ARG A 210 -1.79 -11.30 -25.62
C ARG A 210 -1.08 -10.68 -26.83
N GLU A 211 0.09 -10.13 -26.64
CA GLU A 211 0.85 -9.54 -27.75
C GLU A 211 1.43 -10.63 -28.67
N LEU A 212 1.84 -11.78 -28.15
CA LEU A 212 2.25 -12.92 -28.97
C LEU A 212 1.07 -13.48 -29.78
N ASP A 213 -0.13 -13.59 -29.20
CA ASP A 213 -1.34 -13.99 -29.90
C ASP A 213 -1.68 -13.01 -31.05
N LYS A 214 -1.56 -11.71 -30.81
CA LYS A 214 -1.74 -10.70 -31.88
C LYS A 214 -0.68 -10.80 -32.96
N LYS A 215 0.58 -10.99 -32.56
CA LYS A 215 1.69 -11.17 -33.51
C LYS A 215 1.45 -12.37 -34.40
N GLU A 216 1.08 -13.53 -33.83
CA GLU A 216 0.74 -14.74 -34.59
C GLU A 216 -0.33 -14.48 -35.65
N VAL A 217 -1.42 -13.78 -35.29
CA VAL A 217 -2.47 -13.41 -36.23
C VAL A 217 -1.96 -12.47 -37.31
N GLN A 218 -1.18 -11.46 -36.96
CA GLN A 218 -0.62 -10.50 -37.93
C GLN A 218 0.32 -11.18 -38.95
N GLU A 219 1.20 -12.05 -38.50
CA GLU A 219 2.11 -12.84 -39.33
C GLU A 219 1.30 -13.76 -40.29
N GLY A 220 0.21 -14.37 -39.78
CA GLY A 220 -0.68 -15.14 -40.62
C GLY A 220 -1.40 -14.33 -41.69
N LEU A 221 -1.88 -13.13 -41.34
CA LEU A 221 -2.51 -12.22 -42.31
C LEU A 221 -1.51 -11.71 -43.36
N MET A 222 -0.28 -11.39 -42.97
CA MET A 222 0.78 -11.02 -43.92
C MET A 222 1.03 -12.15 -44.92
N LYS A 223 1.28 -13.38 -44.42
CA LYS A 223 1.45 -14.55 -45.28
C LYS A 223 0.21 -14.81 -46.19
N ALA A 224 -1.01 -14.57 -45.68
CA ALA A 224 -2.23 -14.75 -46.41
C ALA A 224 -2.38 -13.75 -47.59
N VAL A 225 -1.89 -12.51 -47.41
CA VAL A 225 -1.91 -11.49 -48.50
C VAL A 225 -1.00 -11.94 -49.65
N ASP A 226 0.16 -12.53 -49.39
CA ASP A 226 1.08 -13.03 -50.40
C ASP A 226 0.49 -14.17 -51.26
N VAL A 227 -0.46 -14.93 -50.69
CA VAL A 227 -1.12 -16.06 -51.32
C VAL A 227 -2.62 -15.87 -51.48
N ILE A 228 -3.08 -14.64 -51.55
CA ILE A 228 -4.51 -14.28 -51.51
C ILE A 228 -5.34 -14.91 -52.62
N ASP A 229 -4.80 -14.99 -53.81
CA ASP A 229 -5.48 -15.59 -54.98
C ASP A 229 -5.74 -17.10 -54.74
N LEU A 230 -4.80 -17.79 -54.15
CA LEU A 230 -4.94 -19.19 -53.76
C LEU A 230 -6.01 -19.36 -52.67
N ILE A 231 -6.01 -18.47 -51.66
CA ILE A 231 -7.03 -18.48 -50.61
C ILE A 231 -8.44 -18.26 -51.20
N ILE A 232 -8.57 -17.32 -52.13
CA ILE A 232 -9.86 -17.08 -52.84
C ILE A 232 -10.25 -18.32 -53.64
N GLU A 233 -9.32 -19.01 -54.27
CA GLU A 233 -9.59 -20.24 -55.01
C GLU A 233 -10.08 -21.35 -54.08
N ILE A 234 -9.43 -21.54 -52.93
CA ILE A 234 -9.86 -22.50 -51.89
C ILE A 234 -11.26 -22.17 -51.39
N LEU A 235 -11.57 -20.90 -51.07
CA LEU A 235 -12.85 -20.46 -50.61
C LEU A 235 -13.98 -20.77 -51.62
N ARG A 236 -13.74 -20.50 -52.90
CA ARG A 236 -14.72 -20.74 -54.01
C ARG A 236 -14.84 -22.22 -54.33
N GLY A 237 -13.80 -23.01 -54.17
CA GLY A 237 -13.78 -24.45 -54.45
C GLY A 237 -14.33 -25.32 -53.34
N SER A 238 -14.42 -24.81 -52.12
CA SER A 238 -14.89 -25.54 -50.93
C SER A 238 -16.41 -25.51 -50.78
N ARG A 239 -16.96 -26.51 -50.11
CA ARG A 239 -18.42 -26.66 -49.89
C ARG A 239 -18.88 -26.00 -48.58
N ASN A 240 -17.99 -25.92 -47.59
CA ASN A 240 -18.28 -25.36 -46.28
C ASN A 240 -17.01 -24.77 -45.64
N GLN A 241 -17.21 -24.00 -44.56
CA GLN A 241 -16.14 -23.31 -43.86
C GLN A 241 -15.13 -24.26 -43.20
N GLN A 242 -15.57 -25.41 -42.71
CA GLN A 242 -14.68 -26.38 -42.07
C GLN A 242 -13.66 -26.93 -43.08
N GLN A 243 -14.10 -27.23 -44.30
CA GLN A 243 -13.20 -27.69 -45.36
C GLN A 243 -12.13 -26.65 -45.73
N VAL A 244 -12.48 -25.35 -45.69
CA VAL A 244 -11.49 -24.28 -45.86
C VAL A 244 -10.50 -24.25 -44.72
N LYS A 245 -10.95 -24.36 -43.45
CA LYS A 245 -10.07 -24.41 -42.31
C LYS A 245 -9.12 -25.60 -42.37
N ASP A 246 -9.62 -26.78 -42.65
CA ASP A 246 -8.83 -28.01 -42.76
C ASP A 246 -7.77 -27.89 -43.86
N CYS A 247 -8.11 -27.26 -44.97
CA CYS A 247 -7.15 -26.97 -46.05
C CYS A 247 -6.05 -25.98 -45.57
N LEU A 248 -6.46 -24.85 -44.96
CA LEU A 248 -5.52 -23.82 -44.50
C LEU A 248 -4.60 -24.31 -43.40
N THR A 249 -5.08 -25.20 -42.52
CA THR A 249 -4.32 -25.59 -41.31
C THR A 249 -3.59 -26.93 -41.45
N MET A 250 -4.14 -27.86 -42.20
CA MET A 250 -3.64 -29.24 -42.34
C MET A 250 -3.29 -29.61 -43.77
N GLY A 251 -3.50 -28.72 -44.77
CA GLY A 251 -3.22 -29.01 -46.15
C GLY A 251 -4.17 -30.04 -46.78
N ILE A 252 -5.37 -30.27 -46.19
CA ILE A 252 -6.36 -31.24 -46.70
C ILE A 252 -7.06 -30.64 -47.91
N THR A 253 -6.81 -31.18 -49.09
CA THR A 253 -7.35 -30.67 -50.36
C THR A 253 -8.50 -31.52 -50.96
N GLU A 254 -8.91 -32.57 -50.23
CA GLU A 254 -9.97 -33.48 -50.69
C GLU A 254 -11.32 -32.73 -50.81
N GLY A 255 -12.00 -32.97 -51.95
CA GLY A 255 -13.30 -32.39 -52.22
C GLY A 255 -13.31 -30.86 -52.55
N ILE A 256 -12.15 -30.20 -52.59
CA ILE A 256 -11.98 -28.82 -53.03
C ILE A 256 -11.71 -28.80 -54.54
N ARG A 257 -12.39 -27.90 -55.27
CA ARG A 257 -12.16 -27.69 -56.69
C ARG A 257 -11.07 -26.66 -56.91
N PHE A 258 -9.92 -27.10 -57.45
CA PHE A 258 -8.82 -26.19 -57.83
C PHE A 258 -8.81 -25.95 -59.33
N LYS A 259 -8.29 -24.79 -59.77
CA LYS A 259 -8.09 -24.44 -61.17
C LYS A 259 -6.95 -25.20 -61.83
N SER A 260 -5.92 -25.52 -61.01
CA SER A 260 -4.73 -26.25 -61.48
C SER A 260 -4.20 -27.19 -60.40
N GLU A 261 -3.43 -28.18 -60.84
CA GLU A 261 -2.73 -29.10 -59.93
C GLU A 261 -1.61 -28.36 -59.17
N ALA A 262 -1.05 -27.32 -59.73
CA ALA A 262 -0.07 -26.45 -59.07
C ALA A 262 -0.68 -25.74 -57.86
N SER A 263 -1.89 -25.17 -58.00
CA SER A 263 -2.66 -24.54 -56.91
C SER A 263 -2.96 -25.55 -55.81
N ARG A 264 -3.31 -26.79 -56.19
CA ARG A 264 -3.59 -27.86 -55.22
C ARG A 264 -2.36 -28.23 -54.40
N LYS A 265 -1.17 -28.37 -55.03
CA LYS A 265 0.07 -28.62 -54.33
C LYS A 265 0.44 -27.44 -53.40
N GLN A 266 0.34 -26.23 -53.88
CA GLN A 266 0.66 -25.04 -53.07
C GLN A 266 -0.29 -24.91 -51.84
N ALA A 267 -1.55 -25.33 -51.98
CA ALA A 267 -2.51 -25.33 -50.88
C ALA A 267 -2.14 -26.30 -49.76
N GLN A 268 -1.46 -27.41 -50.07
CA GLN A 268 -0.99 -28.38 -49.10
C GLN A 268 0.15 -27.83 -48.18
N ASP A 269 0.89 -26.83 -48.63
CA ASP A 269 2.04 -26.27 -47.95
C ASP A 269 1.69 -25.01 -47.12
N LEU A 270 0.45 -24.57 -47.06
CA LEU A 270 0.04 -23.32 -46.42
C LEU A 270 0.27 -23.34 -44.89
N MET A 271 -0.18 -24.40 -44.21
CA MET A 271 0.09 -24.71 -42.77
C MET A 271 -0.11 -23.52 -41.82
N PHE A 272 -1.24 -22.82 -41.94
CA PHE A 272 -1.62 -21.77 -40.98
C PHE A 272 -2.04 -22.38 -39.64
N THR A 273 -1.88 -21.62 -38.55
CA THR A 273 -2.49 -22.03 -37.28
C THR A 273 -4.00 -21.86 -37.29
N GLN A 274 -4.71 -22.51 -36.37
CA GLN A 274 -6.16 -22.38 -36.23
C GLN A 274 -6.61 -20.90 -36.05
N ARG A 275 -5.84 -20.12 -35.28
CA ARG A 275 -6.09 -18.69 -35.05
C ARG A 275 -5.88 -17.88 -36.34
N GLN A 276 -4.80 -18.17 -37.05
CA GLN A 276 -4.53 -17.52 -38.33
C GLN A 276 -5.62 -17.83 -39.37
N ALA A 277 -6.01 -19.10 -39.50
CA ALA A 277 -7.07 -19.52 -40.43
C ALA A 277 -8.43 -18.83 -40.08
N GLN A 278 -8.75 -18.72 -38.80
CA GLN A 278 -9.95 -18.00 -38.37
C GLN A 278 -9.87 -16.52 -38.72
N ALA A 279 -8.75 -15.85 -38.48
CA ALA A 279 -8.53 -14.44 -38.80
C ALA A 279 -8.58 -14.18 -40.30
N ILE A 280 -8.08 -15.10 -41.13
CA ILE A 280 -8.13 -15.04 -42.59
C ILE A 280 -9.59 -15.11 -43.06
N LEU A 281 -10.40 -16.02 -42.50
CA LEU A 281 -11.82 -16.16 -42.88
C LEU A 281 -12.67 -14.93 -42.47
N GLU A 282 -12.27 -14.25 -41.39
CA GLU A 282 -12.93 -13.03 -40.88
C GLU A 282 -12.36 -11.75 -41.50
N MET A 283 -11.35 -11.86 -42.37
CA MET A 283 -10.70 -10.70 -42.99
C MET A 283 -11.66 -9.98 -43.93
N ARG A 284 -11.80 -8.68 -43.72
CA ARG A 284 -12.65 -7.83 -44.56
C ARG A 284 -11.88 -7.43 -45.82
N LEU A 285 -12.55 -7.49 -46.98
CA LEU A 285 -11.93 -7.21 -48.29
C LEU A 285 -11.26 -5.85 -48.42
N TYR A 286 -11.71 -4.82 -47.70
CA TYR A 286 -11.10 -3.50 -47.75
C TYR A 286 -9.69 -3.47 -47.12
N LYS A 287 -9.31 -4.48 -46.35
CA LYS A 287 -7.95 -4.60 -45.80
C LYS A 287 -6.93 -5.13 -46.81
N LEU A 288 -7.37 -5.46 -47.99
CA LEU A 288 -6.56 -5.91 -49.12
C LEU A 288 -6.13 -4.75 -50.04
N ILE A 289 -6.64 -3.56 -49.78
CA ILE A 289 -6.29 -2.31 -50.44
C ILE A 289 -5.19 -1.61 -49.62
#